data_8762caeb6354fe485ce8dac6922baca9
#
_entry.id   8762caeb6354fe485ce8dac6922baca9
#
_cell.length_a   1.000
_cell.length_b   1.000
_cell.length_c   1.000
_cell.angle_alpha   90.00
_cell.angle_beta   90.00
_cell.angle_gamma   90.00
#
_symmetry.space_group_name_H-M   'P 1'
#
loop_
_entity.id
_entity.type
_entity.pdbx_description
1 polymer ?
#
loop_
_entity_poly.entity_id
_entity_poly.type
_entity_poly.pdbx_seq_one_letter_code
_entity_poly.pdbx_strand_id
1 'polypeptide(L)'
;DLRIIIVCAGILSLFACNEDKGNYDYEAINRVTEIANIQESYSVEVGERLLITPELNTTSGNTDNLDYTWYYKSGSAWNVLQEGKDFDFVIADPIGSPNSTYTCAFEAKNKVTDIAYRQIFSIRVAGTFNKGYVLLYEKEDGFDMGMIVQNSQNQYIPKYNILASTAPSLQREGVKPYELNIFADPTAPHPYQPDGSNRSVYLLTDHYTTRLKVADFSWDPSYDISSSVENGSPLHQDYVSVGRPIVAEKMKVGYFALNGNIKPHIYMYMKDDNGQGNWYLHNTYPVYYFFSYPMNAYRTGNTVYDSKRYEPAPFISCGSRITMFFNQEQNKFSCQTTYRSSSDFSTSFFFTEDFLDESSDHIFNFNDKNEGLLYMSERYTTISKMTSFAFLKQSNG
;
A
#
# COMPACT_ATOMS: atom_id res chain seq x y z
N ASP A 1 -31.96 78.54 45.73
CA ASP A 1 -31.61 78.61 44.32
C ASP A 1 -30.41 77.74 43.94
N LEU A 2 -30.01 76.87 44.87
CA LEU A 2 -28.98 75.83 44.62
C LEU A 2 -29.40 74.78 43.54
N ARG A 3 -30.72 74.57 43.39
CA ARG A 3 -31.27 73.62 42.41
C ARG A 3 -31.14 74.10 40.96
N ILE A 4 -31.13 75.39 40.70
CA ILE A 4 -30.94 75.97 39.35
C ILE A 4 -29.48 75.90 38.93
N ILE A 5 -28.56 76.07 39.87
CA ILE A 5 -27.14 75.95 39.62
C ILE A 5 -26.75 74.50 39.26
N ILE A 6 -27.32 73.48 39.90
CA ILE A 6 -27.05 72.05 39.60
C ILE A 6 -27.61 71.65 38.22
N VAL A 7 -28.76 72.18 37.83
CA VAL A 7 -29.36 71.90 36.51
C VAL A 7 -28.55 72.59 35.41
N CYS A 8 -28.11 73.83 35.61
CA CYS A 8 -27.23 74.51 34.62
C CYS A 8 -25.85 73.86 34.50
N ALA A 9 -25.25 73.38 35.60
CA ALA A 9 -24.02 72.62 35.57
C ALA A 9 -24.14 71.26 34.85
N GLY A 10 -25.28 70.54 35.00
CA GLY A 10 -25.62 69.31 34.32
C GLY A 10 -25.85 69.46 32.81
N ILE A 11 -26.37 70.60 32.36
CA ILE A 11 -26.64 70.92 30.97
C ILE A 11 -25.31 71.31 30.23
N LEU A 12 -24.44 72.00 30.92
CA LEU A 12 -23.12 72.37 30.37
C LEU A 12 -22.18 71.17 30.20
N SER A 13 -22.34 70.11 30.96
CA SER A 13 -21.55 68.86 30.77
C SER A 13 -21.99 67.99 29.56
N LEU A 14 -23.21 68.25 29.02
CA LEU A 14 -23.69 67.52 27.82
C LEU A 14 -23.19 68.11 26.50
N PHE A 15 -22.60 69.31 26.53
CA PHE A 15 -22.00 69.92 25.34
C PHE A 15 -20.46 69.74 25.26
N ALA A 16 -19.89 69.02 26.20
CA ALA A 16 -18.47 68.73 26.20
C ALA A 16 -18.11 67.48 25.35
N CYS A 17 -19.05 67.02 24.51
CA CYS A 17 -18.66 66.17 23.39
C CYS A 17 -18.00 67.05 22.35
N ASN A 18 -16.72 67.35 22.51
CA ASN A 18 -15.90 67.79 21.41
C ASN A 18 -15.98 66.69 20.36
N GLU A 19 -16.63 67.00 19.23
CA GLU A 19 -16.33 66.24 18.02
C GLU A 19 -14.78 66.35 17.86
N ASP A 20 -14.13 65.25 18.16
CA ASP A 20 -12.74 65.06 17.80
C ASP A 20 -12.68 65.16 16.29
N LYS A 21 -12.52 66.36 15.76
CA LYS A 21 -12.17 66.66 14.37
C LYS A 21 -10.67 66.39 14.25
N GLY A 22 -10.30 65.15 14.68
CA GLY A 22 -8.96 64.68 14.46
C GLY A 22 -8.65 64.81 12.99
N ASN A 23 -7.66 65.61 12.69
CA ASN A 23 -7.09 65.70 11.33
C ASN A 23 -6.28 64.41 11.09
N TYR A 24 -7.03 63.29 11.05
CA TYR A 24 -6.43 62.00 10.71
C TYR A 24 -6.33 61.95 9.20
N ASP A 25 -5.13 62.23 8.66
CA ASP A 25 -4.79 61.86 7.33
C ASP A 25 -4.74 60.30 7.28
N TYR A 26 -5.87 59.71 6.94
CA TYR A 26 -5.95 58.26 6.73
C TYR A 26 -5.23 57.93 5.41
N GLU A 27 -3.98 57.61 5.50
CA GLU A 27 -3.32 56.97 4.36
C GLU A 27 -4.00 55.61 4.10
N ALA A 28 -4.39 55.40 2.85
CA ALA A 28 -4.99 54.14 2.43
C ALA A 28 -3.97 53.01 2.61
N ILE A 29 -4.25 52.14 3.55
CA ILE A 29 -3.37 50.98 3.78
C ILE A 29 -3.38 50.07 2.56
N ASN A 30 -2.18 49.86 1.99
CA ASN A 30 -2.01 48.90 0.93
C ASN A 30 -2.19 47.48 1.48
N ARG A 31 -3.31 46.82 1.11
CA ARG A 31 -3.70 45.48 1.58
C ARG A 31 -3.51 44.47 0.46
N VAL A 32 -3.04 43.27 0.78
CA VAL A 32 -3.11 42.12 -0.12
C VAL A 32 -4.59 41.67 -0.16
N THR A 33 -5.18 41.71 -1.33
CA THR A 33 -6.59 41.35 -1.57
C THR A 33 -6.73 39.90 -2.03
N GLU A 34 -5.67 39.36 -2.67
CA GLU A 34 -5.66 38.00 -3.17
C GLU A 34 -4.21 37.47 -3.25
N ILE A 35 -4.03 36.19 -2.96
CA ILE A 35 -2.83 35.43 -3.24
C ILE A 35 -3.25 34.32 -4.21
N ALA A 36 -2.83 34.41 -5.46
CA ALA A 36 -3.16 33.46 -6.51
C ALA A 36 -1.96 32.57 -6.86
N ASN A 37 -2.17 31.56 -7.71
CA ASN A 37 -1.17 30.60 -8.21
C ASN A 37 -0.53 29.71 -7.14
N ILE A 38 -1.18 29.57 -5.97
CA ILE A 38 -0.85 28.53 -4.99
C ILE A 38 -1.99 27.52 -4.99
N GLN A 39 -1.70 26.25 -5.38
CA GLN A 39 -2.67 25.15 -5.33
C GLN A 39 -2.90 24.72 -3.87
N GLU A 40 -4.06 24.14 -3.61
CA GLU A 40 -4.36 23.59 -2.27
C GLU A 40 -3.42 22.44 -1.88
N SER A 41 -2.91 21.69 -2.86
CA SER A 41 -2.01 20.56 -2.64
C SER A 41 -1.06 20.34 -3.82
N TYR A 42 0.18 20.01 -3.49
CA TYR A 42 1.20 19.55 -4.42
C TYR A 42 1.60 18.12 -4.07
N SER A 43 1.86 17.30 -5.10
CA SER A 43 2.41 15.95 -4.91
C SER A 43 3.76 15.89 -5.61
N VAL A 44 4.82 15.60 -4.86
CA VAL A 44 6.21 15.65 -5.31
C VAL A 44 6.99 14.47 -4.75
N GLU A 45 8.08 14.07 -5.40
CA GLU A 45 8.98 13.03 -4.88
C GLU A 45 10.14 13.65 -4.08
N VAL A 46 10.76 12.83 -3.21
CA VAL A 46 12.02 13.21 -2.55
C VAL A 46 13.08 13.51 -3.62
N GLY A 47 13.77 14.64 -3.49
CA GLY A 47 14.76 15.11 -4.46
C GLY A 47 14.19 15.83 -5.67
N GLU A 48 12.88 15.88 -5.84
CA GLU A 48 12.23 16.67 -6.89
C GLU A 48 12.26 18.16 -6.53
N ARG A 49 12.43 19.01 -7.53
CA ARG A 49 12.36 20.46 -7.38
C ARG A 49 10.93 20.95 -7.54
N LEU A 50 10.39 21.59 -6.52
CA LEU A 50 9.07 22.22 -6.55
C LEU A 50 9.24 23.73 -6.74
N LEU A 51 8.66 24.26 -7.82
CA LEU A 51 8.62 25.69 -8.11
C LEU A 51 7.18 26.18 -7.99
N ILE A 52 6.96 27.21 -7.15
CA ILE A 52 5.68 27.91 -7.02
C ILE A 52 5.93 29.40 -7.11
N THR A 53 5.25 30.07 -8.04
CA THR A 53 5.35 31.50 -8.26
C THR A 53 4.01 32.17 -7.92
N PRO A 54 3.85 32.71 -6.70
CA PRO A 54 2.62 33.35 -6.30
C PRO A 54 2.38 34.66 -7.04
N GLU A 55 1.12 34.93 -7.33
CA GLU A 55 0.67 36.24 -7.78
C GLU A 55 -0.08 36.94 -6.66
N LEU A 56 0.23 38.21 -6.42
CA LEU A 56 -0.41 38.97 -5.36
C LEU A 56 -1.11 40.19 -5.97
N ASN A 57 -2.39 40.32 -5.63
CA ASN A 57 -3.17 41.50 -5.89
C ASN A 57 -3.22 42.35 -4.62
N THR A 58 -2.91 43.64 -4.75
CA THR A 58 -2.97 44.59 -3.64
C THR A 58 -3.88 45.76 -3.98
N THR A 59 -4.37 46.46 -2.99
CA THR A 59 -5.27 47.60 -3.20
C THR A 59 -4.61 48.76 -3.96
N SER A 60 -3.30 48.90 -3.88
CA SER A 60 -2.54 49.96 -4.61
C SER A 60 -1.83 49.44 -5.87
N GLY A 61 -1.86 48.12 -6.12
CA GLY A 61 -1.06 47.47 -7.16
C GLY A 61 0.43 47.39 -6.87
N ASN A 62 0.91 47.86 -5.71
CA ASN A 62 2.32 47.87 -5.34
C ASN A 62 2.64 46.76 -4.32
N THR A 63 3.73 46.02 -4.55
CA THR A 63 4.20 44.93 -3.69
C THR A 63 5.59 45.21 -3.07
N ASP A 64 6.17 46.39 -3.25
CA ASP A 64 7.56 46.70 -2.83
C ASP A 64 7.76 46.65 -1.31
N ASN A 65 6.72 46.90 -0.54
CA ASN A 65 6.74 46.87 0.92
C ASN A 65 6.32 45.53 1.53
N LEU A 66 6.40 44.46 0.76
CA LEU A 66 6.08 43.12 1.27
C LEU A 66 7.35 42.30 1.45
N ASP A 67 7.44 41.62 2.60
CA ASP A 67 8.36 40.50 2.83
C ASP A 67 7.64 39.20 2.62
N TYR A 68 8.34 38.19 2.10
CA TYR A 68 7.78 36.90 1.74
C TYR A 68 8.51 35.79 2.44
N THR A 69 7.74 34.87 3.05
CA THR A 69 8.30 33.72 3.77
C THR A 69 7.44 32.49 3.56
N TRP A 70 8.09 31.38 3.33
CA TRP A 70 7.49 30.06 3.22
C TRP A 70 7.73 29.27 4.51
N TYR A 71 6.68 28.63 5.01
CA TYR A 71 6.71 27.89 6.25
C TYR A 71 6.23 26.45 6.06
N TYR A 72 6.67 25.57 6.96
CA TYR A 72 6.05 24.28 7.19
C TYR A 72 5.63 24.16 8.65
N LYS A 73 4.59 23.35 8.91
CA LYS A 73 4.08 23.12 10.26
C LYS A 73 4.69 21.86 10.84
N SER A 74 5.30 21.96 12.03
CA SER A 74 5.78 20.82 12.81
C SER A 74 5.11 20.88 14.20
N GLY A 75 4.24 19.92 14.47
CA GLY A 75 3.34 19.98 15.64
C GLY A 75 2.45 21.23 15.60
N SER A 76 2.59 22.09 16.60
CA SER A 76 1.86 23.39 16.67
C SER A 76 2.67 24.57 16.10
N ALA A 77 3.95 24.39 15.81
CA ALA A 77 4.86 25.47 15.40
C ALA A 77 4.96 25.59 13.87
N TRP A 78 5.09 26.84 13.41
CA TRP A 78 5.45 27.17 12.03
C TRP A 78 6.95 27.43 11.96
N ASN A 79 7.63 26.71 11.11
CA ASN A 79 9.08 26.83 10.89
C ASN A 79 9.35 27.33 9.48
N VAL A 80 10.34 28.19 9.33
CA VAL A 80 10.74 28.76 8.05
C VAL A 80 11.35 27.66 7.19
N LEU A 81 10.87 27.56 5.93
CA LEU A 81 11.48 26.76 4.87
C LEU A 81 12.36 27.57 3.97
N GLN A 82 11.84 28.72 3.54
CA GLN A 82 12.51 29.58 2.57
C GLN A 82 12.00 31.02 2.70
N GLU A 83 12.88 31.98 2.45
CA GLU A 83 12.55 33.38 2.27
C GLU A 83 12.51 33.73 0.77
N GLY A 84 11.70 34.73 0.41
CA GLY A 84 11.54 35.17 -0.98
C GLY A 84 10.14 34.87 -1.53
N LYS A 85 9.80 35.57 -2.64
CA LYS A 85 8.47 35.47 -3.24
C LYS A 85 8.22 34.10 -3.85
N ASP A 86 9.15 33.62 -4.66
CA ASP A 86 9.03 32.33 -5.32
C ASP A 86 9.52 31.21 -4.41
N PHE A 87 8.76 30.11 -4.37
CA PHE A 87 9.21 28.88 -3.73
C PHE A 87 9.99 28.08 -4.75
N ASP A 88 11.26 27.88 -4.50
CA ASP A 88 12.16 27.11 -5.35
C ASP A 88 12.95 26.15 -4.43
N PHE A 89 12.37 24.99 -4.19
CA PHE A 89 12.84 24.09 -3.14
C PHE A 89 13.01 22.67 -3.67
N VAL A 90 14.18 22.08 -3.41
CA VAL A 90 14.38 20.64 -3.64
C VAL A 90 13.85 19.90 -2.42
N ILE A 91 12.90 19.01 -2.64
CA ILE A 91 12.22 18.27 -1.55
C ILE A 91 13.23 17.36 -0.83
N ALA A 92 13.66 17.84 0.34
CA ALA A 92 14.60 17.21 1.25
C ALA A 92 14.22 17.60 2.68
N ASP A 93 15.03 17.23 3.69
CA ASP A 93 14.81 17.69 5.05
C ASP A 93 14.64 19.22 5.11
N PRO A 94 13.67 19.71 5.89
CA PRO A 94 12.84 18.99 6.89
C PRO A 94 11.51 18.44 6.36
N ILE A 95 11.20 18.61 5.07
CA ILE A 95 9.95 18.15 4.44
C ILE A 95 10.16 17.01 3.44
N GLY A 96 11.24 16.25 3.57
CA GLY A 96 11.66 15.19 2.64
C GLY A 96 11.25 13.77 3.02
N SER A 97 10.48 13.56 4.10
CA SER A 97 10.11 12.19 4.49
C SER A 97 9.12 11.57 3.50
N PRO A 98 9.44 10.42 2.89
CA PRO A 98 8.54 9.73 1.97
C PRO A 98 7.19 9.38 2.61
N ASN A 99 6.14 9.40 1.80
CA ASN A 99 4.76 9.10 2.20
C ASN A 99 4.18 10.04 3.27
N SER A 100 4.78 11.19 3.48
CA SER A 100 4.34 12.20 4.43
C SER A 100 3.60 13.33 3.73
N THR A 101 2.70 13.99 4.47
CA THR A 101 2.04 15.20 4.02
C THR A 101 2.36 16.32 4.99
N TYR A 102 2.88 17.41 4.47
CA TYR A 102 3.25 18.59 5.23
C TYR A 102 2.25 19.70 4.98
N THR A 103 1.76 20.32 6.06
CA THR A 103 1.01 21.57 5.96
C THR A 103 2.02 22.70 5.82
N CYS A 104 1.90 23.48 4.76
CA CYS A 104 2.78 24.58 4.43
C CYS A 104 1.98 25.87 4.38
N ALA A 105 2.68 27.00 4.44
CA ALA A 105 2.08 28.31 4.29
C ALA A 105 3.04 29.26 3.54
N PHE A 106 2.47 30.07 2.67
CA PHE A 106 3.09 31.26 2.13
C PHE A 106 2.57 32.46 2.90
N GLU A 107 3.45 33.35 3.31
CA GLU A 107 3.13 34.59 4.01
C GLU A 107 3.71 35.79 3.27
N ALA A 108 2.85 36.77 3.03
CA ALA A 108 3.24 38.10 2.58
C ALA A 108 2.99 39.10 3.71
N LYS A 109 4.05 39.66 4.29
CA LYS A 109 4.01 40.57 5.43
C LYS A 109 4.34 42.00 5.00
N ASN A 110 3.45 42.93 5.31
CA ASN A 110 3.69 44.35 5.02
C ASN A 110 4.65 44.94 6.05
N LYS A 111 5.79 45.47 5.60
CA LYS A 111 6.86 46.08 6.43
C LYS A 111 6.45 47.31 7.20
N VAL A 112 5.46 48.06 6.67
CA VAL A 112 5.02 49.32 7.28
C VAL A 112 3.97 49.07 8.35
N THR A 113 3.02 48.19 8.06
CA THR A 113 1.86 47.94 8.95
C THR A 113 2.00 46.69 9.82
N ASP A 114 3.01 45.89 9.59
CA ASP A 114 3.24 44.60 10.26
C ASP A 114 2.11 43.57 10.04
N ILE A 115 1.19 43.83 9.09
CA ILE A 115 0.07 42.94 8.78
C ILE A 115 0.57 41.81 7.87
N ALA A 116 0.29 40.58 8.28
CA ALA A 116 0.65 39.38 7.50
C ALA A 116 -0.61 38.78 6.84
N TYR A 117 -0.47 38.40 5.58
CA TYR A 117 -1.46 37.69 4.77
C TYR A 117 -0.91 36.30 4.47
N ARG A 118 -1.70 35.26 4.78
CA ARG A 118 -1.19 33.90 4.70
C ARG A 118 -2.11 33.01 3.88
N GLN A 119 -1.52 32.24 2.95
CA GLN A 119 -2.15 31.17 2.19
C GLN A 119 -1.62 29.83 2.67
N ILE A 120 -2.52 28.94 3.11
CA ILE A 120 -2.18 27.58 3.58
C ILE A 120 -2.38 26.61 2.42
N PHE A 121 -1.46 25.67 2.29
CA PHE A 121 -1.50 24.59 1.30
C PHE A 121 -0.82 23.34 1.86
N SER A 122 -0.83 22.23 1.12
CA SER A 122 -0.16 21.00 1.52
C SER A 122 0.87 20.56 0.48
N ILE A 123 1.97 19.95 0.96
CA ILE A 123 2.93 19.22 0.13
C ILE A 123 2.89 17.76 0.56
N ARG A 124 2.43 16.89 -0.33
CA ARG A 124 2.50 15.45 -0.18
C ARG A 124 3.78 14.96 -0.83
N VAL A 125 4.69 14.44 0.00
CA VAL A 125 5.92 13.81 -0.48
C VAL A 125 5.60 12.36 -0.82
N ALA A 126 5.56 12.07 -2.10
CA ALA A 126 5.39 10.72 -2.59
C ALA A 126 6.66 9.91 -2.34
N GLY A 127 6.52 8.66 -1.93
CA GLY A 127 7.66 7.73 -1.99
C GLY A 127 8.08 7.51 -3.43
N THR A 128 9.35 7.26 -3.64
CA THR A 128 9.96 7.07 -4.98
C THR A 128 9.26 5.99 -5.83
N PHE A 129 8.50 5.09 -5.19
CA PHE A 129 7.84 3.95 -5.83
C PHE A 129 6.34 3.90 -5.56
N ASN A 130 5.69 5.05 -5.40
CA ASN A 130 4.33 5.14 -4.87
C ASN A 130 3.24 4.80 -5.89
N LYS A 131 3.49 5.01 -7.20
CA LYS A 131 2.52 4.80 -8.26
C LYS A 131 3.22 4.40 -9.55
N GLY A 132 2.85 3.25 -10.11
CA GLY A 132 3.43 2.78 -11.36
C GLY A 132 3.31 1.27 -11.54
N TYR A 133 4.06 0.76 -12.50
CA TYR A 133 4.13 -0.65 -12.83
C TYR A 133 5.49 -1.20 -12.42
N VAL A 134 5.48 -2.27 -11.65
CA VAL A 134 6.72 -2.97 -11.23
C VAL A 134 7.01 -4.08 -12.22
N LEU A 135 8.27 -4.23 -12.59
CA LEU A 135 8.79 -5.22 -13.51
C LEU A 135 9.91 -6.00 -12.81
N LEU A 136 9.79 -7.32 -12.78
CA LEU A 136 10.85 -8.22 -12.41
C LEU A 136 11.49 -8.74 -13.68
N TYR A 137 12.82 -8.67 -13.82
CA TYR A 137 13.49 -9.06 -15.05
C TYR A 137 14.80 -9.80 -14.79
N GLU A 138 15.08 -10.77 -15.67
CA GLU A 138 16.35 -11.50 -15.68
C GLU A 138 17.45 -10.64 -16.30
N LYS A 139 18.67 -10.84 -15.83
CA LYS A 139 19.92 -10.29 -16.35
C LYS A 139 20.85 -11.46 -16.72
N GLU A 140 21.92 -11.17 -17.39
CA GLU A 140 22.91 -12.17 -17.81
C GLU A 140 23.45 -12.99 -16.62
N ASP A 141 23.63 -12.33 -15.48
CA ASP A 141 24.23 -12.89 -14.25
C ASP A 141 23.25 -12.97 -13.06
N GLY A 142 21.95 -12.86 -13.30
CA GLY A 142 20.96 -12.90 -12.22
C GLY A 142 19.69 -12.14 -12.54
N PHE A 143 19.23 -11.27 -11.63
CA PHE A 143 17.99 -10.50 -11.83
C PHE A 143 18.04 -9.12 -11.18
N ASP A 144 17.09 -8.28 -11.56
CA ASP A 144 16.80 -7.04 -10.85
C ASP A 144 15.32 -6.65 -11.04
N MET A 145 14.94 -5.56 -10.41
CA MET A 145 13.61 -5.01 -10.50
C MET A 145 13.66 -3.63 -11.15
N GLY A 146 12.68 -3.36 -11.98
CA GLY A 146 12.43 -2.05 -12.56
C GLY A 146 11.05 -1.55 -12.20
N MET A 147 10.80 -0.27 -12.42
CA MET A 147 9.50 0.32 -12.25
C MET A 147 9.28 1.41 -13.29
N ILE A 148 8.09 1.46 -13.85
CA ILE A 148 7.61 2.60 -14.63
C ILE A 148 6.77 3.44 -13.69
N VAL A 149 7.33 4.56 -13.18
CA VAL A 149 6.66 5.46 -12.25
C VAL A 149 5.94 6.58 -12.98
N GLN A 150 4.80 6.99 -12.47
CA GLN A 150 4.12 8.19 -12.94
C GLN A 150 4.50 9.37 -12.04
N ASN A 151 5.17 10.39 -12.61
CA ASN A 151 5.55 11.59 -11.87
C ASN A 151 4.35 12.52 -11.62
N SER A 152 4.60 13.64 -10.94
CA SER A 152 3.61 14.68 -10.62
C SER A 152 2.99 15.33 -11.87
N GLN A 153 3.70 15.29 -13.01
CA GLN A 153 3.25 15.82 -14.31
C GLN A 153 2.51 14.77 -15.16
N ASN A 154 2.14 13.62 -14.58
CA ASN A 154 1.54 12.47 -15.25
C ASN A 154 2.41 11.83 -16.37
N GLN A 155 3.70 12.06 -16.37
CA GLN A 155 4.62 11.42 -17.29
C GLN A 155 5.10 10.08 -16.72
N TYR A 156 5.31 9.08 -17.58
CA TYR A 156 5.83 7.77 -17.18
C TYR A 156 7.35 7.74 -17.33
N ILE A 157 8.04 7.52 -16.22
CA ILE A 157 9.51 7.50 -16.15
C ILE A 157 9.96 6.10 -15.77
N PRO A 158 10.79 5.43 -16.59
CA PRO A 158 11.35 4.13 -16.22
C PRO A 158 12.48 4.28 -15.20
N LYS A 159 12.46 3.46 -14.17
CA LYS A 159 13.53 3.28 -13.19
C LYS A 159 14.04 1.83 -13.28
N TYR A 160 15.34 1.67 -13.35
CA TYR A 160 15.99 0.37 -13.50
C TYR A 160 16.88 0.05 -12.29
N ASN A 161 17.24 -1.22 -12.13
CA ASN A 161 18.16 -1.68 -11.09
C ASN A 161 17.77 -1.25 -9.68
N ILE A 162 16.48 -1.32 -9.38
CA ILE A 162 15.92 -0.85 -8.10
C ILE A 162 16.53 -1.65 -6.95
N LEU A 163 16.54 -2.99 -7.04
CA LEU A 163 17.08 -3.83 -5.96
C LEU A 163 18.59 -3.63 -5.78
N ALA A 164 19.32 -3.27 -6.83
CA ALA A 164 20.72 -2.93 -6.71
C ALA A 164 20.98 -1.75 -5.78
N SER A 165 20.05 -0.79 -5.76
CA SER A 165 20.14 0.42 -4.92
C SER A 165 19.46 0.26 -3.56
N THR A 166 18.29 -0.39 -3.51
CA THR A 166 17.45 -0.46 -2.30
C THR A 166 17.70 -1.70 -1.44
N ALA A 167 18.20 -2.77 -2.04
CA ALA A 167 18.47 -4.06 -1.40
C ALA A 167 19.86 -4.60 -1.81
N PRO A 168 20.96 -3.87 -1.60
CA PRO A 168 22.30 -4.25 -2.09
C PRO A 168 22.80 -5.57 -1.48
N SER A 169 22.38 -5.92 -0.28
CA SER A 169 22.74 -7.16 0.43
C SER A 169 21.91 -8.38 0.01
N LEU A 170 20.83 -8.18 -0.76
CA LEU A 170 20.03 -9.28 -1.30
C LEU A 170 20.84 -10.03 -2.37
N GLN A 171 20.98 -11.34 -2.22
CA GLN A 171 21.63 -12.17 -3.24
C GLN A 171 20.81 -12.17 -4.53
N ARG A 172 21.39 -11.71 -5.63
CA ARG A 172 20.74 -11.62 -6.95
C ARG A 172 21.55 -12.28 -8.04
N GLU A 173 22.87 -12.28 -7.89
CA GLU A 173 23.81 -12.93 -8.81
C GLU A 173 23.65 -14.45 -8.79
N GLY A 174 23.55 -15.07 -9.95
CA GLY A 174 23.33 -16.51 -10.10
C GLY A 174 21.92 -16.98 -9.72
N VAL A 175 20.99 -16.07 -9.44
CA VAL A 175 19.63 -16.37 -8.98
C VAL A 175 18.63 -16.06 -10.09
N LYS A 176 17.69 -16.99 -10.33
CA LYS A 176 16.60 -16.82 -11.29
C LYS A 176 15.32 -16.38 -10.58
N PRO A 177 14.72 -15.27 -11.01
CA PRO A 177 13.45 -14.82 -10.43
C PRO A 177 12.28 -15.65 -10.99
N TYR A 178 11.32 -15.96 -10.13
CA TYR A 178 10.07 -16.62 -10.54
C TYR A 178 8.91 -15.63 -10.61
N GLU A 179 8.66 -14.91 -9.53
CA GLU A 179 7.48 -14.06 -9.42
C GLU A 179 7.70 -12.93 -8.42
N LEU A 180 7.05 -11.80 -8.66
CA LEU A 180 6.90 -10.71 -7.70
C LEU A 180 5.40 -10.51 -7.45
N ASN A 181 4.99 -10.65 -6.19
CA ASN A 181 3.60 -10.48 -5.79
C ASN A 181 3.43 -9.29 -4.86
N ILE A 182 2.55 -8.38 -5.22
CA ILE A 182 2.19 -7.23 -4.40
C ILE A 182 0.74 -7.37 -3.99
N PHE A 183 0.52 -7.60 -2.71
CA PHE A 183 -0.82 -7.77 -2.16
C PHE A 183 -1.23 -6.55 -1.36
N ALA A 184 -2.45 -6.08 -1.57
CA ALA A 184 -3.06 -5.06 -0.74
C ALA A 184 -4.04 -5.70 0.23
N ASP A 185 -3.85 -5.47 1.53
CA ASP A 185 -4.84 -5.79 2.55
C ASP A 185 -5.59 -4.52 2.96
N PRO A 186 -6.86 -4.37 2.60
CA PRO A 186 -7.61 -3.18 2.94
C PRO A 186 -8.05 -3.13 4.41
N THR A 187 -7.82 -4.18 5.22
CA THR A 187 -8.51 -4.33 6.50
C THR A 187 -7.65 -4.37 7.75
N ALA A 188 -6.37 -4.65 7.65
CA ALA A 188 -5.46 -4.67 8.82
C ALA A 188 -3.99 -4.55 8.41
N PRO A 189 -3.14 -3.91 9.22
CA PRO A 189 -1.70 -4.00 9.03
C PRO A 189 -1.26 -5.46 9.11
N HIS A 190 -0.44 -5.89 8.19
CA HIS A 190 0.12 -7.24 8.22
C HIS A 190 1.14 -7.30 9.37
N PRO A 191 1.03 -8.26 10.31
CA PRO A 191 1.86 -8.27 11.54
C PRO A 191 3.35 -8.43 11.27
N TYR A 192 3.71 -8.92 10.09
CA TYR A 192 5.10 -9.14 9.68
C TYR A 192 5.61 -8.05 8.74
N GLN A 193 4.86 -6.96 8.57
CA GLN A 193 5.35 -5.81 7.81
C GLN A 193 5.97 -4.80 8.76
N PRO A 194 7.27 -4.59 8.69
CA PRO A 194 7.98 -3.71 9.63
C PRO A 194 7.52 -2.25 9.59
N ASP A 195 6.93 -1.84 8.46
CA ASP A 195 6.43 -0.49 8.24
C ASP A 195 4.94 -0.30 8.60
N GLY A 196 4.26 -1.36 9.06
CA GLY A 196 2.84 -1.31 9.39
C GLY A 196 1.92 -1.04 8.18
N SER A 197 2.42 -1.21 6.95
CA SER A 197 1.64 -0.98 5.75
C SER A 197 0.60 -2.08 5.52
N ASN A 198 -0.47 -1.75 4.82
CA ASN A 198 -1.49 -2.72 4.42
C ASN A 198 -1.09 -3.53 3.17
N ARG A 199 0.19 -3.53 2.80
CA ARG A 199 0.68 -4.18 1.60
C ARG A 199 1.79 -5.14 1.94
N SER A 200 1.84 -6.24 1.20
CA SER A 200 2.91 -7.23 1.25
C SER A 200 3.55 -7.36 -0.12
N VAL A 201 4.86 -7.32 -0.19
CA VAL A 201 5.64 -7.57 -1.40
C VAL A 201 6.45 -8.83 -1.18
N TYR A 202 6.20 -9.85 -1.99
CA TYR A 202 6.93 -11.12 -1.97
C TYR A 202 7.72 -11.27 -3.24
N LEU A 203 8.99 -11.58 -3.10
CA LEU A 203 9.90 -11.94 -4.18
C LEU A 203 10.19 -13.44 -4.11
N LEU A 204 9.86 -14.12 -5.19
CA LEU A 204 10.08 -15.54 -5.36
C LEU A 204 11.22 -15.78 -6.33
N THR A 205 12.12 -16.66 -5.96
CA THR A 205 13.29 -17.04 -6.80
C THR A 205 13.52 -18.54 -6.74
N ASP A 206 14.45 -19.04 -7.53
CA ASP A 206 14.87 -20.43 -7.50
C ASP A 206 15.81 -20.79 -6.31
N HIS A 207 16.20 -19.79 -5.52
CA HIS A 207 17.07 -19.96 -4.36
C HIS A 207 16.41 -19.66 -3.03
N TYR A 208 15.44 -18.74 -3.01
CA TYR A 208 14.76 -18.30 -1.78
C TYR A 208 13.43 -17.61 -2.10
N THR A 209 12.61 -17.50 -1.10
CA THR A 209 11.40 -16.66 -1.09
C THR A 209 11.51 -15.66 0.04
N THR A 210 11.36 -14.39 -0.26
CA THR A 210 11.52 -13.33 0.73
C THR A 210 10.49 -12.22 0.53
N ARG A 211 10.43 -11.31 1.49
CA ARG A 211 9.62 -10.09 1.42
C ARG A 211 10.52 -8.89 1.16
N LEU A 212 9.96 -7.86 0.59
CA LEU A 212 10.58 -6.54 0.47
C LEU A 212 9.73 -5.54 1.23
N LYS A 213 10.37 -4.50 1.74
CA LYS A 213 9.66 -3.39 2.37
C LYS A 213 8.86 -2.63 1.31
N VAL A 214 7.59 -2.39 1.60
CA VAL A 214 6.66 -1.83 0.61
C VAL A 214 7.02 -0.39 0.21
N ALA A 215 7.56 0.39 1.14
CA ALA A 215 7.80 1.81 0.92
C ALA A 215 8.91 2.10 -0.09
N ASP A 216 9.95 1.26 -0.13
CA ASP A 216 11.18 1.53 -0.87
C ASP A 216 11.85 0.28 -1.48
N PHE A 217 11.22 -0.89 -1.36
CA PHE A 217 11.74 -2.20 -1.77
C PHE A 217 13.08 -2.58 -1.10
N SER A 218 13.41 -1.97 0.02
CA SER A 218 14.57 -2.42 0.80
C SER A 218 14.35 -3.82 1.38
N TRP A 219 15.46 -4.49 1.66
CA TRP A 219 15.48 -5.85 2.18
C TRP A 219 16.35 -5.98 3.43
N ASP A 220 15.93 -6.87 4.33
CA ASP A 220 16.66 -7.29 5.51
C ASP A 220 16.53 -8.81 5.66
N PRO A 221 17.56 -9.52 6.18
CA PRO A 221 17.48 -10.98 6.38
C PRO A 221 16.28 -11.47 7.17
N SER A 222 15.74 -10.65 8.08
CA SER A 222 14.54 -10.98 8.85
C SER A 222 13.25 -11.02 8.01
N TYR A 223 13.30 -10.57 6.75
CA TYR A 223 12.17 -10.61 5.81
C TYR A 223 12.05 -11.92 5.06
N ASP A 224 12.97 -12.86 5.28
CA ASP A 224 12.88 -14.21 4.74
C ASP A 224 11.56 -14.87 5.13
N ILE A 225 10.98 -15.66 4.20
CA ILE A 225 9.68 -16.29 4.39
C ILE A 225 9.68 -17.31 5.54
N SER A 226 10.83 -17.83 5.93
CA SER A 226 10.99 -18.75 7.06
C SER A 226 10.43 -18.17 8.37
N SER A 227 10.48 -16.83 8.53
CA SER A 227 9.87 -16.13 9.65
C SER A 227 8.33 -16.24 9.71
N SER A 228 7.71 -16.67 8.60
CA SER A 228 6.27 -16.87 8.46
C SER A 228 5.89 -18.36 8.48
N VAL A 229 6.76 -19.24 8.97
CA VAL A 229 6.50 -20.66 9.12
C VAL A 229 6.23 -20.99 10.59
N GLU A 230 5.20 -21.80 10.84
CA GLU A 230 4.83 -22.21 12.19
C GLU A 230 5.91 -23.07 12.83
N ASN A 231 6.40 -22.64 13.98
CA ASN A 231 7.44 -23.35 14.70
C ASN A 231 6.99 -24.77 15.09
N GLY A 232 7.83 -25.77 14.79
CA GLY A 232 7.55 -27.17 15.06
C GLY A 232 6.61 -27.86 14.05
N SER A 233 6.11 -27.14 13.04
CA SER A 233 5.36 -27.74 11.93
C SER A 233 6.27 -28.59 11.03
N PRO A 234 5.71 -29.48 10.18
CA PRO A 234 6.51 -30.22 9.21
C PRO A 234 7.35 -29.32 8.32
N LEU A 235 6.77 -28.23 7.80
CA LEU A 235 7.52 -27.28 6.97
C LEU A 235 8.69 -26.64 7.75
N HIS A 236 8.50 -26.34 9.03
CA HIS A 236 9.56 -25.83 9.89
C HIS A 236 10.65 -26.88 10.10
N GLN A 237 10.29 -28.12 10.39
CA GLN A 237 11.24 -29.21 10.64
C GLN A 237 12.06 -29.55 9.41
N ASP A 238 11.43 -29.59 8.24
CA ASP A 238 12.07 -30.02 6.99
C ASP A 238 12.96 -28.91 6.36
N TYR A 239 12.68 -27.64 6.66
CA TYR A 239 13.39 -26.51 6.03
C TYR A 239 14.02 -25.58 7.08
N VAL A 240 13.23 -24.92 7.92
CA VAL A 240 13.71 -23.83 8.78
C VAL A 240 14.68 -24.30 9.85
N SER A 241 14.36 -25.40 10.55
CA SER A 241 15.20 -25.92 11.65
C SER A 241 16.56 -26.44 11.18
N VAL A 242 16.64 -26.83 9.91
CA VAL A 242 17.87 -27.33 9.30
C VAL A 242 18.57 -26.30 8.43
N GLY A 243 18.11 -25.04 8.43
CA GLY A 243 18.71 -23.92 7.71
C GLY A 243 18.56 -23.99 6.20
N ARG A 244 17.56 -24.72 5.69
CA ARG A 244 17.26 -24.78 4.26
C ARG A 244 16.34 -23.62 3.85
N PRO A 245 16.60 -22.97 2.71
CA PRO A 245 15.72 -21.94 2.22
C PRO A 245 14.37 -22.51 1.79
N ILE A 246 13.33 -21.72 1.95
CA ILE A 246 12.02 -21.99 1.38
C ILE A 246 11.95 -21.36 0.00
N VAL A 247 11.75 -22.19 -1.01
CA VAL A 247 11.71 -21.80 -2.42
C VAL A 247 10.27 -21.99 -2.93
N ALA A 248 9.51 -20.92 -2.98
CA ALA A 248 8.18 -20.93 -3.56
C ALA A 248 8.26 -20.66 -5.07
N GLU A 249 7.60 -21.47 -5.86
CA GLU A 249 7.47 -21.24 -7.31
C GLU A 249 6.30 -20.32 -7.65
N LYS A 250 5.25 -20.33 -6.79
CA LYS A 250 4.05 -19.49 -6.97
C LYS A 250 3.52 -19.00 -5.63
N MET A 251 2.96 -17.81 -5.66
CA MET A 251 2.13 -17.30 -4.57
C MET A 251 0.83 -16.74 -5.09
N LYS A 252 -0.24 -16.91 -4.32
CA LYS A 252 -1.57 -16.35 -4.60
C LYS A 252 -2.20 -15.79 -3.34
N VAL A 253 -3.02 -14.77 -3.50
CA VAL A 253 -3.88 -14.25 -2.45
C VAL A 253 -5.32 -14.63 -2.73
N GLY A 254 -5.93 -15.31 -1.78
CA GLY A 254 -7.36 -15.49 -1.74
C GLY A 254 -7.97 -14.56 -0.69
N TYR A 255 -9.23 -14.19 -0.89
CA TYR A 255 -9.95 -13.35 0.05
C TYR A 255 -11.09 -14.14 0.68
N PHE A 256 -11.10 -14.22 1.98
CA PHE A 256 -12.13 -14.90 2.74
C PHE A 256 -13.10 -13.89 3.34
N ALA A 257 -14.41 -14.09 3.08
CA ALA A 257 -15.44 -13.25 3.66
C ALA A 257 -15.94 -13.85 4.97
N LEU A 258 -15.70 -13.15 6.07
CA LEU A 258 -16.16 -13.55 7.41
C LEU A 258 -16.93 -12.41 8.06
N ASN A 259 -18.21 -12.65 8.40
CA ASN A 259 -19.06 -11.67 9.07
C ASN A 259 -19.02 -10.28 8.40
N GLY A 260 -19.06 -10.24 7.08
CA GLY A 260 -18.98 -9.00 6.30
C GLY A 260 -17.58 -8.41 6.14
N ASN A 261 -16.55 -8.99 6.78
CA ASN A 261 -15.16 -8.56 6.60
C ASN A 261 -14.45 -9.47 5.59
N ILE A 262 -13.74 -8.87 4.67
CA ILE A 262 -12.89 -9.57 3.70
C ILE A 262 -11.49 -9.65 4.30
N LYS A 263 -10.95 -10.87 4.40
CA LYS A 263 -9.60 -11.12 4.93
C LYS A 263 -8.76 -11.84 3.88
N PRO A 264 -7.52 -11.41 3.65
CA PRO A 264 -6.63 -12.09 2.74
C PRO A 264 -6.09 -13.39 3.35
N HIS A 265 -5.91 -14.38 2.49
CA HIS A 265 -5.13 -15.58 2.76
C HIS A 265 -4.05 -15.68 1.69
N ILE A 266 -2.86 -16.08 2.08
CA ILE A 266 -1.76 -16.26 1.16
C ILE A 266 -1.54 -17.76 0.94
N TYR A 267 -1.55 -18.17 -0.30
CA TYR A 267 -1.24 -19.52 -0.74
C TYR A 267 0.15 -19.54 -1.36
N MET A 268 0.97 -20.49 -0.93
CA MET A 268 2.32 -20.68 -1.42
C MET A 268 2.46 -22.09 -2.02
N TYR A 269 2.90 -22.18 -3.26
CA TYR A 269 3.24 -23.44 -3.93
C TYR A 269 4.74 -23.63 -3.94
N MET A 270 5.17 -24.79 -3.50
CA MET A 270 6.56 -25.21 -3.59
C MET A 270 6.65 -26.70 -3.86
N LYS A 271 7.77 -27.15 -4.41
CA LYS A 271 8.08 -28.55 -4.57
C LYS A 271 8.94 -29.05 -3.42
N ASP A 272 8.67 -30.28 -2.99
CA ASP A 272 9.53 -31.00 -2.05
C ASP A 272 10.75 -31.62 -2.76
N ASP A 273 11.61 -32.31 -2.01
CA ASP A 273 12.83 -32.94 -2.52
C ASP A 273 12.58 -34.02 -3.56
N ASN A 274 11.39 -34.56 -3.62
CA ASN A 274 10.98 -35.55 -4.62
C ASN A 274 10.38 -34.89 -5.87
N GLY A 275 10.33 -33.55 -5.90
CA GLY A 275 9.71 -32.79 -6.97
C GLY A 275 8.19 -32.73 -6.89
N GLN A 276 7.58 -33.26 -5.80
CA GLN A 276 6.14 -33.21 -5.62
C GLN A 276 5.68 -31.83 -5.21
N GLY A 277 4.71 -31.29 -5.93
CA GLY A 277 4.13 -30.00 -5.64
C GLY A 277 3.22 -29.99 -4.42
N ASN A 278 3.31 -28.94 -3.62
CA ASN A 278 2.51 -28.77 -2.42
C ASN A 278 2.05 -27.31 -2.29
N TRP A 279 0.80 -27.13 -1.92
CA TRP A 279 0.27 -25.82 -1.55
C TRP A 279 0.24 -25.68 -0.03
N TYR A 280 0.72 -24.53 0.47
CA TYR A 280 0.67 -24.14 1.87
C TYR A 280 -0.18 -22.89 2.04
N LEU A 281 -0.89 -22.79 3.15
CA LEU A 281 -1.74 -21.64 3.46
C LEU A 281 -1.19 -20.87 4.65
N HIS A 282 -1.08 -19.57 4.47
CA HIS A 282 -0.90 -18.61 5.56
C HIS A 282 -2.21 -17.88 5.82
N ASN A 283 -2.76 -18.08 7.00
CA ASN A 283 -3.99 -17.42 7.42
C ASN A 283 -3.68 -16.16 8.23
N THR A 284 -4.18 -15.02 7.77
CA THR A 284 -3.89 -13.73 8.39
C THR A 284 -4.87 -13.30 9.47
N TYR A 285 -5.93 -14.09 9.79
CA TYR A 285 -6.92 -13.71 10.81
C TYR A 285 -7.74 -14.92 11.33
N PRO A 286 -8.15 -14.95 12.62
CA PRO A 286 -7.86 -14.06 13.76
C PRO A 286 -6.59 -14.42 14.50
N VAL A 287 -6.06 -15.62 14.25
CA VAL A 287 -4.78 -16.10 14.75
C VAL A 287 -3.89 -16.19 13.53
N TYR A 288 -2.73 -15.60 13.61
CA TYR A 288 -1.74 -15.64 12.56
C TYR A 288 -1.23 -17.07 12.43
N TYR A 289 -1.90 -17.86 11.56
CA TYR A 289 -1.40 -19.18 11.21
C TYR A 289 -0.33 -19.00 10.15
N PHE A 290 0.83 -19.40 10.50
CA PHE A 290 1.96 -19.51 9.61
C PHE A 290 1.75 -20.65 8.63
N PHE A 291 2.49 -20.64 7.55
CA PHE A 291 2.63 -21.82 6.70
C PHE A 291 3.08 -23.01 7.56
N SER A 292 2.35 -24.12 7.52
CA SER A 292 2.65 -25.23 8.42
C SER A 292 2.54 -26.59 7.74
N TYR A 293 1.37 -26.91 7.24
CA TYR A 293 1.05 -28.20 6.63
C TYR A 293 0.68 -28.03 5.16
N PRO A 294 1.02 -29.02 4.31
CA PRO A 294 0.55 -29.00 2.93
C PRO A 294 -0.96 -29.15 2.86
N MET A 295 -1.60 -28.30 2.08
CA MET A 295 -3.06 -28.26 1.94
C MET A 295 -3.60 -29.45 1.13
N ASN A 296 -2.80 -29.98 0.22
CA ASN A 296 -3.14 -31.16 -0.57
C ASN A 296 -2.97 -32.49 0.19
N ALA A 297 -2.60 -32.44 1.48
CA ALA A 297 -2.70 -33.58 2.36
C ALA A 297 -4.12 -33.75 2.89
N TYR A 298 -4.61 -34.97 2.95
CA TYR A 298 -5.91 -35.27 3.54
C TYR A 298 -5.91 -34.97 5.03
N ARG A 299 -6.93 -34.25 5.51
CA ARG A 299 -7.08 -33.93 6.93
C ARG A 299 -8.46 -34.36 7.41
N THR A 300 -8.52 -35.03 8.56
CA THR A 300 -9.75 -35.22 9.30
C THR A 300 -9.60 -34.56 10.67
N GLY A 301 -10.34 -33.49 10.89
CA GLY A 301 -10.15 -32.66 12.08
C GLY A 301 -8.75 -32.05 12.12
N ASN A 302 -8.03 -32.25 13.23
CA ASN A 302 -6.64 -31.75 13.39
C ASN A 302 -5.59 -32.79 12.97
N THR A 303 -5.98 -33.96 12.48
CA THR A 303 -5.05 -35.01 12.07
C THR A 303 -4.78 -34.92 10.57
N VAL A 304 -3.51 -34.86 10.21
CA VAL A 304 -3.05 -34.88 8.82
C VAL A 304 -2.69 -36.33 8.46
N TYR A 305 -3.31 -36.84 7.41
CA TYR A 305 -3.02 -38.18 6.89
C TYR A 305 -2.17 -38.04 5.60
N ASP A 306 -0.91 -38.44 5.67
CA ASP A 306 0.00 -38.37 4.52
C ASP A 306 -0.37 -39.30 3.36
N SER A 307 -1.15 -40.34 3.62
CA SER A 307 -1.42 -41.43 2.68
C SER A 307 -2.33 -41.07 1.51
N LYS A 308 -2.86 -39.85 1.46
CA LYS A 308 -3.77 -39.40 0.40
C LYS A 308 -3.37 -38.04 -0.22
N ARG A 309 -2.09 -37.78 -0.28
CA ARG A 309 -1.58 -36.63 -1.05
C ARG A 309 -1.86 -36.84 -2.52
N TYR A 310 -2.30 -35.80 -3.17
CA TYR A 310 -2.32 -35.71 -4.64
C TYR A 310 -1.39 -34.59 -5.09
N GLU A 311 -0.91 -34.66 -6.30
CA GLU A 311 -0.06 -33.62 -6.85
C GLU A 311 -0.92 -32.51 -7.48
N PRO A 312 -1.02 -31.32 -6.85
CA PRO A 312 -1.76 -30.20 -7.41
C PRO A 312 -0.95 -29.52 -8.50
N ALA A 313 -1.64 -29.00 -9.51
CA ALA A 313 -1.02 -28.06 -10.43
C ALA A 313 -0.57 -26.77 -9.69
N PRO A 314 0.42 -26.03 -10.23
CA PRO A 314 0.86 -24.76 -9.65
C PRO A 314 -0.14 -23.61 -9.90
N PHE A 315 -1.42 -23.93 -9.98
CA PHE A 315 -2.52 -22.99 -10.18
C PHE A 315 -3.64 -23.30 -9.20
N ILE A 316 -4.15 -22.26 -8.57
CA ILE A 316 -5.33 -22.31 -7.72
C ILE A 316 -6.29 -21.19 -8.08
N SER A 317 -7.56 -21.39 -7.82
CA SER A 317 -8.56 -20.34 -7.86
C SER A 317 -9.18 -20.19 -6.48
N CYS A 318 -9.10 -18.99 -5.93
CA CYS A 318 -9.51 -18.69 -4.56
C CYS A 318 -10.79 -17.87 -4.55
N GLY A 319 -11.86 -18.45 -4.01
CA GLY A 319 -13.11 -17.76 -3.73
C GLY A 319 -13.25 -17.40 -2.25
N SER A 320 -14.36 -16.76 -1.90
CA SER A 320 -14.61 -16.31 -0.52
C SER A 320 -14.75 -17.45 0.51
N ARG A 321 -15.03 -18.67 0.07
CA ARG A 321 -15.20 -19.85 0.93
C ARG A 321 -14.64 -21.12 0.32
N ILE A 322 -14.29 -21.08 -0.95
CA ILE A 322 -13.89 -22.28 -1.70
C ILE A 322 -12.60 -21.93 -2.42
N THR A 323 -11.61 -22.80 -2.31
CA THR A 323 -10.39 -22.76 -3.10
C THR A 323 -10.36 -23.99 -3.99
N MET A 324 -10.21 -23.80 -5.28
CA MET A 324 -10.13 -24.87 -6.28
C MET A 324 -8.67 -25.19 -6.61
N PHE A 325 -8.37 -26.44 -6.64
CA PHE A 325 -7.10 -27.02 -7.07
C PHE A 325 -7.33 -27.93 -8.27
N PHE A 326 -6.34 -28.07 -9.10
CA PHE A 326 -6.33 -29.09 -10.13
C PHE A 326 -5.37 -30.22 -9.71
N ASN A 327 -5.92 -31.42 -9.55
CA ASN A 327 -5.17 -32.62 -9.28
C ASN A 327 -4.60 -33.15 -10.60
N GLN A 328 -3.27 -33.08 -10.78
CA GLN A 328 -2.61 -33.47 -12.04
C GLN A 328 -2.60 -34.97 -12.25
N GLU A 329 -2.59 -35.77 -11.20
CA GLU A 329 -2.57 -37.24 -11.30
C GLU A 329 -3.90 -37.79 -11.81
N GLN A 330 -5.00 -37.19 -11.37
CA GLN A 330 -6.33 -37.64 -11.71
C GLN A 330 -7.01 -36.81 -12.81
N ASN A 331 -6.38 -35.73 -13.25
CA ASN A 331 -6.93 -34.73 -14.16
C ASN A 331 -8.32 -34.20 -13.70
N LYS A 332 -8.43 -33.94 -12.42
CA LYS A 332 -9.69 -33.49 -11.77
C LYS A 332 -9.51 -32.19 -11.02
N PHE A 333 -10.60 -31.42 -10.97
CA PHE A 333 -10.68 -30.31 -10.04
C PHE A 333 -11.10 -30.82 -8.66
N SER A 334 -10.34 -30.43 -7.65
CA SER A 334 -10.66 -30.62 -6.25
C SER A 334 -10.94 -29.29 -5.60
N CYS A 335 -11.83 -29.25 -4.62
CA CYS A 335 -12.06 -28.02 -3.88
C CYS A 335 -11.81 -28.19 -2.39
N GLN A 336 -11.34 -27.13 -1.80
CA GLN A 336 -11.26 -26.98 -0.35
C GLN A 336 -12.29 -25.96 0.08
N THR A 337 -13.17 -26.38 1.00
CA THR A 337 -14.10 -25.47 1.64
C THR A 337 -13.53 -25.03 2.97
N THR A 338 -13.40 -23.73 3.16
CA THR A 338 -13.00 -23.13 4.43
C THR A 338 -14.24 -23.00 5.29
N TYR A 339 -14.32 -23.79 6.34
CA TYR A 339 -15.38 -23.71 7.33
C TYR A 339 -14.84 -23.11 8.63
N ARG A 340 -15.57 -22.18 9.22
CA ARG A 340 -15.25 -21.64 10.53
C ARG A 340 -16.30 -22.12 11.54
N SER A 341 -15.84 -22.70 12.64
CA SER A 341 -16.68 -22.86 13.83
C SER A 341 -16.92 -21.49 14.47
N SER A 342 -18.16 -21.21 14.80
CA SER A 342 -18.54 -19.94 15.45
C SER A 342 -18.08 -19.85 16.91
N SER A 343 -17.57 -20.94 17.49
CA SER A 343 -17.30 -21.03 18.93
C SER A 343 -15.83 -20.97 19.33
N ASP A 344 -14.89 -21.29 18.45
CA ASP A 344 -13.47 -21.42 18.84
C ASP A 344 -12.45 -20.78 17.91
N PHE A 345 -12.90 -19.99 16.96
CA PHE A 345 -12.01 -19.34 15.97
C PHE A 345 -11.12 -20.30 15.18
N SER A 346 -11.26 -21.61 15.34
CA SER A 346 -10.51 -22.57 14.55
C SER A 346 -11.03 -22.60 13.11
N THR A 347 -10.13 -22.55 12.15
CA THR A 347 -10.45 -22.71 10.74
C THR A 347 -10.30 -24.19 10.41
N SER A 348 -11.40 -24.86 10.18
CA SER A 348 -11.39 -26.24 9.72
C SER A 348 -11.39 -26.24 8.19
N PHE A 349 -10.48 -26.98 7.60
CA PHE A 349 -10.37 -27.18 6.17
C PHE A 349 -10.93 -28.56 5.82
N PHE A 350 -11.90 -28.61 4.95
CA PHE A 350 -12.43 -29.86 4.43
C PHE A 350 -12.08 -30.00 2.97
N PHE A 351 -11.47 -31.10 2.60
CA PHE A 351 -11.34 -31.49 1.22
C PHE A 351 -12.59 -32.22 0.77
N THR A 352 -13.22 -31.74 -0.26
CA THR A 352 -14.16 -32.52 -1.05
C THR A 352 -13.45 -32.93 -2.34
N GLU A 353 -13.37 -34.23 -2.60
CA GLU A 353 -12.59 -34.75 -3.73
C GLU A 353 -13.18 -34.41 -5.09
N ASP A 354 -14.47 -34.14 -5.18
CA ASP A 354 -15.16 -33.87 -6.45
C ASP A 354 -15.91 -32.55 -6.41
N PHE A 355 -15.47 -31.60 -7.24
CA PHE A 355 -16.06 -30.26 -7.27
C PHE A 355 -17.34 -30.18 -8.11
N LEU A 356 -17.46 -31.03 -9.12
CA LEU A 356 -18.61 -31.04 -10.02
C LEU A 356 -19.28 -32.38 -9.91
N ASP A 357 -20.56 -32.33 -9.58
CA ASP A 357 -21.44 -33.50 -9.60
C ASP A 357 -21.29 -34.22 -10.94
N GLU A 358 -21.07 -35.53 -10.88
CA GLU A 358 -20.91 -36.42 -12.06
C GLU A 358 -22.17 -36.51 -12.92
N SER A 359 -23.17 -35.66 -12.67
CA SER A 359 -24.34 -35.63 -13.51
C SER A 359 -23.93 -35.29 -14.94
N SER A 360 -24.10 -36.23 -15.83
CA SER A 360 -23.69 -36.25 -17.23
C SER A 360 -24.23 -35.11 -18.10
N ASP A 361 -25.01 -34.20 -17.54
CA ASP A 361 -25.72 -33.15 -18.26
C ASP A 361 -25.03 -31.78 -18.22
N HIS A 362 -23.92 -31.62 -17.51
CA HIS A 362 -23.18 -30.38 -17.52
C HIS A 362 -22.17 -30.34 -18.66
N ILE A 363 -22.40 -29.40 -19.60
CA ILE A 363 -21.54 -29.09 -20.74
C ILE A 363 -20.07 -28.82 -20.33
N PHE A 364 -19.80 -28.58 -19.05
CA PHE A 364 -18.50 -28.25 -18.47
C PHE A 364 -18.05 -29.27 -17.42
N ASN A 365 -18.34 -30.54 -17.57
CA ASN A 365 -17.73 -31.59 -16.73
C ASN A 365 -16.27 -31.78 -17.14
N PHE A 366 -15.35 -31.14 -16.43
CA PHE A 366 -13.90 -31.24 -16.67
C PHE A 366 -13.28 -32.50 -16.05
N ASN A 367 -14.02 -33.27 -15.25
CA ASN A 367 -13.50 -34.44 -14.56
C ASN A 367 -13.24 -35.65 -15.49
N ASP A 368 -13.84 -35.68 -16.66
CA ASP A 368 -13.70 -36.80 -17.61
C ASP A 368 -12.79 -36.51 -18.81
N LYS A 369 -12.17 -35.35 -18.84
CA LYS A 369 -11.29 -34.97 -19.96
C LYS A 369 -9.83 -35.20 -19.61
N ASN A 370 -9.16 -36.06 -20.34
CA ASN A 370 -7.71 -36.28 -20.28
C ASN A 370 -6.92 -35.06 -20.81
N GLU A 371 -7.20 -33.89 -20.26
CA GLU A 371 -6.63 -32.63 -20.70
C GLU A 371 -5.81 -32.03 -19.55
N GLY A 372 -4.56 -31.72 -19.82
CA GLY A 372 -3.70 -31.05 -18.84
C GLY A 372 -4.13 -29.60 -18.63
N LEU A 373 -4.12 -29.12 -17.41
CA LEU A 373 -4.36 -27.72 -17.10
C LEU A 373 -3.14 -26.88 -17.49
N LEU A 374 -3.30 -25.94 -18.40
CA LEU A 374 -2.24 -25.01 -18.80
C LEU A 374 -2.23 -23.75 -17.93
N TYR A 375 -3.41 -23.26 -17.55
CA TYR A 375 -3.52 -22.04 -16.78
C TYR A 375 -4.92 -21.94 -16.15
N MET A 376 -4.97 -21.40 -14.96
CA MET A 376 -6.23 -21.02 -14.31
C MET A 376 -6.10 -19.59 -13.76
N SER A 377 -7.02 -18.72 -14.17
CA SER A 377 -7.07 -17.35 -13.69
C SER A 377 -8.08 -17.21 -12.56
N GLU A 378 -7.88 -16.19 -11.76
CA GLU A 378 -8.85 -15.74 -10.79
C GLU A 378 -9.51 -14.45 -11.26
N ARG A 379 -10.81 -14.37 -11.10
CA ARG A 379 -11.53 -13.12 -11.14
C ARG A 379 -12.50 -13.07 -9.98
N TYR A 380 -12.19 -12.25 -9.01
CA TYR A 380 -13.10 -11.94 -7.91
C TYR A 380 -14.11 -10.92 -8.39
N THR A 381 -15.40 -11.30 -8.44
CA THR A 381 -16.46 -10.38 -8.87
C THR A 381 -17.39 -9.96 -7.75
N THR A 382 -17.64 -10.81 -6.76
CA THR A 382 -18.41 -10.50 -5.54
C THR A 382 -18.17 -11.54 -4.46
N ILE A 383 -18.58 -11.26 -3.21
CA ILE A 383 -18.51 -12.19 -2.06
C ILE A 383 -19.22 -13.54 -2.32
N SER A 384 -20.17 -13.57 -3.24
CA SER A 384 -21.02 -14.75 -3.50
C SER A 384 -20.81 -15.40 -4.86
N LYS A 385 -20.00 -14.81 -5.74
CA LYS A 385 -19.77 -15.36 -7.08
C LYS A 385 -18.29 -15.32 -7.43
N MET A 386 -17.75 -16.47 -7.75
CA MET A 386 -16.42 -16.65 -8.29
C MET A 386 -16.53 -16.97 -9.78
N THR A 387 -15.74 -16.31 -10.59
CA THR A 387 -15.59 -16.65 -12.01
C THR A 387 -14.12 -16.95 -12.25
N SER A 388 -13.83 -18.15 -12.68
CA SER A 388 -12.48 -18.59 -13.02
C SER A 388 -12.43 -18.98 -14.47
N PHE A 389 -11.31 -18.73 -15.12
CA PHE A 389 -11.02 -19.19 -16.47
C PHE A 389 -9.93 -20.26 -16.40
N ALA A 390 -10.15 -21.38 -17.05
CA ALA A 390 -9.17 -22.43 -17.18
C ALA A 390 -8.84 -22.64 -18.66
N PHE A 391 -7.56 -22.78 -18.98
CA PHE A 391 -7.08 -23.19 -20.30
C PHE A 391 -6.59 -24.62 -20.18
N LEU A 392 -7.18 -25.49 -20.95
CA LEU A 392 -6.86 -26.91 -21.00
C LEU A 392 -6.15 -27.23 -22.30
N LYS A 393 -5.17 -28.12 -22.22
CA LYS A 393 -4.49 -28.65 -23.40
C LYS A 393 -5.29 -29.84 -23.91
N GLN A 394 -5.76 -29.78 -25.16
CA GLN A 394 -6.38 -30.93 -25.78
C GLN A 394 -5.36 -32.03 -26.09
N SER A 395 -5.75 -33.27 -25.85
CA SER A 395 -4.90 -34.46 -26.10
C SER A 395 -4.52 -34.67 -27.56
N ASN A 396 -5.17 -33.94 -28.48
CA ASN A 396 -4.99 -34.11 -29.92
C ASN A 396 -4.20 -32.96 -30.61
N GLY A 397 -3.44 -32.18 -29.89
CA GLY A 397 -2.54 -31.19 -30.48
C GLY A 397 -2.60 -29.81 -29.92
#